data_b2d61ad9d3bca0359caf848c914b1d40
#
_entry.id   b2d61ad9d3bca0359caf848c914b1d40
#
_cell.length_a   1.000
_cell.length_b   1.000
_cell.length_c   1.000
_cell.angle_alpha   90.00
_cell.angle_beta   90.00
_cell.angle_gamma   90.00
#
_symmetry.space_group_name_H-M   'P 1'
#
loop_
_entity.id
_entity.type
_entity.pdbx_description
1 polymer ?
#
loop_
_entity_poly.entity_id
_entity_poly.type
_entity_poly.pdbx_seq_one_letter_code
_entity_poly.pdbx_strand_id
1 'polypeptide(L)'
;MKKTIAVFLIALMAMTSVFAGGSQETTAADGTTTLTFAVWDYTQNVYLAKAIEAFEASHPDINIEVQDTPAADYITKLNTQLNGGSNVDMFLIKEADKTKTFYDRGQLANLTPYIEAAGIDMSAYNGTDANFTFDGGTYGMPLRTDQYVLFYNKDIFDAAGVAYPDNDMTWTEFEDIAAQITSGEGANKKYGAYFHSWNACVQNWGVQDGEHSIMSGSYEFFKPYYEMVLRMQEAGTCMSFAQIQASGLSYTDVFSQGLVGMLPMGSWLINTMVQRNLSGESSVNWGVAVIPHAEDVPNGYTVGATTPICINNASKNKDAAWEFVQFISGPEGAQIMAENGQVPALSGEGYLETFASAEGMPEGVMEGLYATRISPDRPAMDKVTEIDQMLLAEHQLILLGEETVDEGIADMNRNYAEIMAN
;
A
#
# COMPACT_ATOMS: atom_id res chain seq x y z
N MET A 1 59.63 -41.45 -23.92
CA MET A 1 58.59 -40.65 -23.17
C MET A 1 58.50 -39.28 -23.83
N LYS A 2 57.98 -39.15 -24.99
CA LYS A 2 57.68 -37.90 -25.73
C LYS A 2 56.73 -38.26 -26.87
N LYS A 3 55.45 -38.49 -26.62
CA LYS A 3 54.37 -38.59 -27.64
C LYS A 3 53.02 -38.83 -26.99
N THR A 4 52.53 -37.91 -26.08
CA THR A 4 51.16 -37.98 -25.62
C THR A 4 50.66 -36.61 -25.10
N ILE A 5 51.07 -35.48 -25.69
CA ILE A 5 50.62 -34.11 -25.30
C ILE A 5 50.10 -33.33 -26.54
N ALA A 6 49.66 -34.00 -27.59
CA ALA A 6 49.25 -33.31 -28.82
C ALA A 6 47.78 -33.55 -29.24
N VAL A 7 46.91 -34.14 -28.36
CA VAL A 7 45.52 -34.44 -28.72
C VAL A 7 44.50 -33.71 -27.82
N PHE A 8 44.91 -32.92 -26.81
CA PHE A 8 44.00 -32.21 -25.90
C PHE A 8 43.83 -30.70 -26.17
N LEU A 9 44.39 -30.18 -27.26
CA LEU A 9 44.36 -28.74 -27.59
C LEU A 9 43.51 -28.38 -28.82
N ILE A 10 42.77 -29.33 -29.42
CA ILE A 10 41.86 -29.08 -30.57
C ILE A 10 40.37 -29.18 -30.18
N ALA A 11 40.03 -29.57 -28.95
CA ALA A 11 38.62 -29.62 -28.48
C ALA A 11 38.15 -28.38 -27.69
N LEU A 12 38.97 -27.31 -27.60
CA LEU A 12 38.63 -26.10 -26.83
C LEU A 12 38.48 -24.84 -27.70
N MET A 13 38.33 -24.99 -29.03
CA MET A 13 38.13 -23.86 -29.95
C MET A 13 36.83 -23.92 -30.77
N ALA A 14 35.82 -24.68 -30.30
CA ALA A 14 34.53 -24.78 -30.97
C ALA A 14 33.33 -24.43 -30.06
N MET A 15 33.55 -23.63 -28.97
CA MET A 15 32.46 -23.15 -28.10
C MET A 15 32.54 -21.65 -27.78
N THR A 16 32.95 -20.83 -28.77
CA THR A 16 32.82 -19.36 -28.64
C THR A 16 32.18 -18.78 -29.89
N SER A 17 30.96 -19.15 -30.14
CA SER A 17 30.03 -18.37 -30.97
C SER A 17 28.63 -18.86 -30.70
N VAL A 18 27.95 -18.20 -29.85
CA VAL A 18 26.52 -17.83 -29.84
C VAL A 18 26.22 -17.17 -28.50
N PHE A 19 26.62 -15.92 -28.34
CA PHE A 19 25.97 -14.95 -27.49
C PHE A 19 25.95 -13.62 -28.25
N ALA A 20 25.24 -13.62 -29.38
CA ALA A 20 24.71 -12.41 -29.97
C ALA A 20 23.23 -12.44 -29.63
N GLY A 21 22.84 -11.67 -28.56
CA GLY A 21 21.49 -11.57 -28.09
C GLY A 21 20.56 -11.00 -29.16
N GLY A 22 19.72 -11.84 -29.70
CA GLY A 22 18.43 -11.47 -30.24
C GLY A 22 17.40 -11.74 -29.13
N SER A 23 16.74 -10.70 -28.64
CA SER A 23 15.56 -10.86 -27.85
C SER A 23 14.49 -11.55 -28.70
N GLN A 24 14.31 -12.87 -28.49
CA GLN A 24 13.20 -13.60 -29.08
C GLN A 24 11.95 -13.24 -28.28
N GLU A 25 10.89 -12.89 -29.00
CA GLU A 25 9.54 -12.96 -28.50
C GLU A 25 9.31 -14.36 -27.93
N THR A 26 8.91 -14.46 -26.67
CA THR A 26 8.51 -15.72 -26.06
C THR A 26 7.04 -16.00 -26.39
N THR A 27 6.74 -16.19 -27.66
CA THR A 27 5.56 -16.96 -28.05
C THR A 27 5.91 -18.43 -27.85
N ALA A 28 5.19 -19.10 -26.98
CA ALA A 28 5.26 -20.55 -26.88
C ALA A 28 4.95 -21.17 -28.25
N ALA A 29 5.45 -22.41 -28.51
CA ALA A 29 5.26 -23.08 -29.79
C ALA A 29 3.79 -23.39 -30.14
N ASP A 30 2.86 -23.09 -29.25
CA ASP A 30 1.40 -23.24 -29.37
C ASP A 30 0.65 -21.92 -29.67
N GLY A 31 1.33 -20.78 -29.79
CA GLY A 31 0.74 -19.48 -30.07
C GLY A 31 0.30 -18.69 -28.84
N THR A 32 0.55 -19.19 -27.61
CA THR A 32 0.19 -18.50 -26.36
C THR A 32 1.20 -17.43 -26.00
N THR A 33 0.73 -16.23 -25.65
CA THR A 33 1.54 -15.12 -25.13
C THR A 33 1.65 -15.24 -23.62
N THR A 34 2.86 -15.31 -23.06
CA THR A 34 3.07 -15.27 -21.60
C THR A 34 3.46 -13.86 -21.19
N LEU A 35 2.68 -13.26 -20.27
CA LEU A 35 2.91 -11.95 -19.67
C LEU A 35 3.47 -12.12 -18.25
N THR A 36 4.52 -11.40 -17.93
CA THR A 36 5.09 -11.40 -16.59
C THR A 36 4.52 -10.25 -15.78
N PHE A 37 3.92 -10.58 -14.62
CA PHE A 37 3.26 -9.63 -13.72
C PHE A 37 3.96 -9.58 -12.37
N ALA A 38 4.62 -8.46 -12.04
CA ALA A 38 5.29 -8.25 -10.75
C ALA A 38 4.31 -7.68 -9.72
N VAL A 39 4.22 -8.37 -8.57
CA VAL A 39 3.34 -8.03 -7.45
C VAL A 39 4.03 -8.29 -6.11
N TRP A 40 3.41 -7.84 -5.01
CA TRP A 40 3.86 -8.18 -3.65
C TRP A 40 2.81 -8.98 -2.89
N ASP A 41 3.29 -9.85 -1.99
CA ASP A 41 2.47 -10.65 -1.08
C ASP A 41 1.27 -11.31 -1.78
N TYR A 42 1.51 -11.90 -2.95
CA TYR A 42 0.49 -12.46 -3.85
C TYR A 42 -0.45 -13.45 -3.14
N THR A 43 0.10 -14.28 -2.28
CA THR A 43 -0.67 -15.30 -1.54
C THR A 43 -1.67 -14.70 -0.55
N GLN A 44 -1.46 -13.45 -0.14
CA GLN A 44 -2.37 -12.70 0.74
C GLN A 44 -3.41 -11.90 -0.05
N ASN A 45 -3.17 -11.68 -1.34
CA ASN A 45 -4.03 -10.91 -2.24
C ASN A 45 -4.88 -11.86 -3.11
N VAL A 46 -5.81 -12.58 -2.47
CA VAL A 46 -6.64 -13.62 -3.11
C VAL A 46 -7.33 -13.12 -4.38
N TYR A 47 -7.76 -11.86 -4.40
CA TYR A 47 -8.41 -11.25 -5.57
C TYR A 47 -7.53 -11.27 -6.82
N LEU A 48 -6.20 -11.14 -6.70
CA LEU A 48 -5.30 -11.21 -7.85
C LEU A 48 -5.32 -12.59 -8.50
N ALA A 49 -5.27 -13.66 -7.67
CA ALA A 49 -5.33 -15.03 -8.17
C ALA A 49 -6.67 -15.31 -8.87
N LYS A 50 -7.77 -14.82 -8.29
CA LYS A 50 -9.11 -14.98 -8.87
C LYS A 50 -9.29 -14.17 -10.16
N ALA A 51 -8.76 -12.97 -10.24
CA ALA A 51 -8.80 -12.16 -11.46
C ALA A 51 -7.96 -12.78 -12.58
N ILE A 52 -6.77 -13.32 -12.28
CA ILE A 52 -5.94 -14.02 -13.26
C ILE A 52 -6.66 -15.29 -13.76
N GLU A 53 -7.20 -16.12 -12.87
CA GLU A 53 -7.96 -17.32 -13.23
C GLU A 53 -9.13 -16.99 -14.18
N ALA A 54 -9.91 -15.96 -13.87
CA ALA A 54 -11.05 -15.53 -14.68
C ALA A 54 -10.62 -14.95 -16.05
N PHE A 55 -9.53 -14.16 -16.06
CA PHE A 55 -8.98 -13.62 -17.29
C PHE A 55 -8.47 -14.71 -18.24
N GLU A 56 -7.65 -15.63 -17.75
CA GLU A 56 -7.09 -16.73 -18.56
C GLU A 56 -8.20 -17.66 -19.10
N ALA A 57 -9.29 -17.85 -18.34
CA ALA A 57 -10.45 -18.61 -18.80
C ALA A 57 -11.14 -17.95 -20.01
N SER A 58 -11.14 -16.62 -20.10
CA SER A 58 -11.73 -15.85 -21.21
C SER A 58 -10.73 -15.52 -22.32
N HIS A 59 -9.43 -15.58 -22.04
CA HIS A 59 -8.33 -15.28 -22.97
C HIS A 59 -7.32 -16.45 -23.03
N PRO A 60 -7.69 -17.59 -23.62
CA PRO A 60 -6.88 -18.81 -23.55
C PRO A 60 -5.54 -18.74 -24.31
N ASP A 61 -5.32 -17.68 -25.08
CA ASP A 61 -4.11 -17.36 -25.79
C ASP A 61 -3.13 -16.45 -24.99
N ILE A 62 -3.53 -16.03 -23.76
CA ILE A 62 -2.70 -15.23 -22.85
C ILE A 62 -2.55 -15.97 -21.52
N ASN A 63 -1.31 -16.10 -21.05
CA ASN A 63 -0.97 -16.68 -19.75
C ASN A 63 -0.27 -15.62 -18.87
N ILE A 64 -0.62 -15.53 -17.60
CA ILE A 64 -0.05 -14.57 -16.64
C ILE A 64 0.94 -15.28 -15.70
N GLU A 65 2.23 -15.02 -15.85
CA GLU A 65 3.26 -15.48 -14.93
C GLU A 65 3.50 -14.46 -13.82
N VAL A 66 3.09 -14.81 -12.58
CA VAL A 66 3.23 -13.92 -11.42
C VAL A 66 4.64 -13.98 -10.85
N GLN A 67 5.26 -12.81 -10.69
CA GLN A 67 6.50 -12.63 -9.94
C GLN A 67 6.20 -12.04 -8.56
N ASP A 68 6.03 -12.91 -7.57
CA ASP A 68 5.78 -12.53 -6.19
C ASP A 68 7.05 -12.09 -5.48
N THR A 69 6.93 -11.07 -4.63
CA THR A 69 8.01 -10.55 -3.80
C THR A 69 7.44 -10.07 -2.47
N PRO A 70 8.09 -10.35 -1.32
CA PRO A 70 7.67 -9.78 -0.05
C PRO A 70 7.57 -8.25 -0.11
N ALA A 71 6.52 -7.69 0.50
CA ALA A 71 6.23 -6.25 0.42
C ALA A 71 7.41 -5.35 0.81
N ALA A 72 8.25 -5.79 1.78
CA ALA A 72 9.41 -5.03 2.24
C ALA A 72 10.50 -4.88 1.16
N ASP A 73 10.63 -5.87 0.27
CA ASP A 73 11.69 -5.91 -0.76
C ASP A 73 11.19 -5.50 -2.15
N TYR A 74 9.89 -5.35 -2.30
CA TYR A 74 9.22 -5.25 -3.59
C TYR A 74 9.74 -4.09 -4.46
N ILE A 75 9.73 -2.85 -3.93
CA ILE A 75 10.15 -1.66 -4.69
C ILE A 75 11.63 -1.74 -5.07
N THR A 76 12.49 -2.24 -4.19
CA THR A 76 13.92 -2.42 -4.47
C THR A 76 14.14 -3.41 -5.60
N LYS A 77 13.44 -4.55 -5.57
CA LYS A 77 13.50 -5.57 -6.62
C LYS A 77 12.93 -5.07 -7.94
N LEU A 78 11.76 -4.41 -7.92
CA LEU A 78 11.13 -3.84 -9.10
C LEU A 78 12.04 -2.80 -9.78
N ASN A 79 12.64 -1.88 -9.01
CA ASN A 79 13.61 -0.93 -9.52
C ASN A 79 14.80 -1.64 -10.22
N THR A 80 15.32 -2.70 -9.60
CA THR A 80 16.43 -3.47 -10.17
C THR A 80 16.03 -4.14 -11.49
N GLN A 81 14.84 -4.73 -11.55
CA GLN A 81 14.30 -5.39 -12.72
C GLN A 81 14.09 -4.41 -13.89
N LEU A 82 13.39 -3.29 -13.63
CA LEU A 82 13.10 -2.28 -14.67
C LEU A 82 14.38 -1.60 -15.19
N ASN A 83 15.35 -1.31 -14.32
CA ASN A 83 16.64 -0.73 -14.71
C ASN A 83 17.53 -1.75 -15.46
N GLY A 84 17.42 -3.03 -15.13
CA GLY A 84 18.17 -4.12 -15.75
C GLY A 84 17.60 -4.61 -17.08
N GLY A 85 16.48 -4.05 -17.55
CA GLY A 85 15.83 -4.47 -18.80
C GLY A 85 15.24 -5.88 -18.71
N SER A 86 14.74 -6.27 -17.54
CA SER A 86 14.08 -7.57 -17.33
C SER A 86 12.75 -7.67 -18.09
N ASN A 87 12.26 -8.92 -18.24
CA ASN A 87 11.02 -9.23 -18.97
C ASN A 87 9.74 -8.97 -18.17
N VAL A 88 9.70 -7.98 -17.27
CA VAL A 88 8.46 -7.61 -16.58
C VAL A 88 7.58 -6.84 -17.57
N ASP A 89 6.39 -7.37 -17.86
CA ASP A 89 5.43 -6.72 -18.76
C ASP A 89 4.52 -5.77 -18.01
N MET A 90 4.04 -6.20 -16.83
CA MET A 90 3.12 -5.42 -15.97
C MET A 90 3.58 -5.45 -14.52
N PHE A 91 3.23 -4.42 -13.79
CA PHE A 91 3.52 -4.34 -12.36
C PHE A 91 2.55 -3.41 -11.62
N LEU A 92 2.42 -3.64 -10.32
CA LEU A 92 1.73 -2.72 -9.41
C LEU A 92 2.73 -1.72 -8.82
N ILE A 93 2.29 -0.50 -8.54
CA ILE A 93 3.10 0.47 -7.79
C ILE A 93 2.51 0.57 -6.39
N LYS A 94 3.29 0.10 -5.40
CA LYS A 94 2.87 0.02 -3.99
C LYS A 94 2.73 1.39 -3.34
N GLU A 95 3.69 2.28 -3.60
CA GLU A 95 3.69 3.64 -3.09
C GLU A 95 3.45 4.61 -4.26
N ALA A 96 2.35 5.38 -4.22
CA ALA A 96 1.94 6.26 -5.32
C ALA A 96 3.01 7.32 -5.68
N ASP A 97 3.80 7.78 -4.71
CA ASP A 97 4.93 8.70 -4.92
C ASP A 97 5.99 8.16 -5.88
N LYS A 98 6.18 6.83 -5.93
CA LYS A 98 7.14 6.20 -6.84
C LYS A 98 6.71 6.27 -8.32
N THR A 99 5.43 6.54 -8.59
CA THR A 99 4.93 6.64 -9.96
C THR A 99 5.67 7.73 -10.75
N LYS A 100 5.88 8.89 -10.14
CA LYS A 100 6.65 9.98 -10.76
C LYS A 100 8.08 9.55 -11.09
N THR A 101 8.74 8.83 -10.17
CA THR A 101 10.10 8.32 -10.38
C THR A 101 10.17 7.35 -11.56
N PHE A 102 9.21 6.43 -11.70
CA PHE A 102 9.17 5.50 -12.84
C PHE A 102 8.81 6.22 -14.14
N TYR A 103 7.93 7.22 -14.10
CA TYR A 103 7.61 8.07 -15.22
C TYR A 103 8.85 8.82 -15.75
N ASP A 104 9.58 9.53 -14.89
CA ASP A 104 10.77 10.31 -15.25
C ASP A 104 11.87 9.46 -15.88
N ARG A 105 11.94 8.18 -15.51
CA ARG A 105 12.86 7.20 -16.11
C ARG A 105 12.35 6.59 -17.41
N GLY A 106 11.16 6.97 -17.89
CA GLY A 106 10.57 6.43 -19.10
C GLY A 106 10.18 4.94 -19.00
N GLN A 107 9.93 4.44 -17.80
CA GLN A 107 9.64 3.03 -17.52
C GLN A 107 8.15 2.69 -17.66
N LEU A 108 7.25 3.70 -17.64
CA LEU A 108 5.81 3.53 -17.77
C LEU A 108 5.36 3.72 -19.22
N ALA A 109 4.54 2.82 -19.73
CA ALA A 109 3.87 3.01 -21.02
C ALA A 109 2.74 4.04 -20.89
N ASN A 110 2.59 4.89 -21.91
CA ASN A 110 1.44 5.79 -22.00
C ASN A 110 0.18 4.98 -22.35
N LEU A 111 -0.80 4.96 -21.46
CA LEU A 111 -2.04 4.21 -21.61
C LEU A 111 -3.16 5.04 -22.25
N THR A 112 -3.00 6.37 -22.42
CA THR A 112 -4.01 7.25 -22.99
C THR A 112 -4.59 6.75 -24.33
N PRO A 113 -3.77 6.31 -25.32
CA PRO A 113 -4.30 5.80 -26.57
C PRO A 113 -5.18 4.56 -26.41
N TYR A 114 -4.85 3.69 -25.46
CA TYR A 114 -5.62 2.48 -25.15
C TYR A 114 -6.93 2.82 -24.45
N ILE A 115 -6.90 3.75 -23.48
CA ILE A 115 -8.07 4.24 -22.74
C ILE A 115 -9.08 4.87 -23.72
N GLU A 116 -8.59 5.74 -24.60
CA GLU A 116 -9.43 6.41 -25.61
C GLU A 116 -10.03 5.42 -26.61
N ALA A 117 -9.23 4.47 -27.10
CA ALA A 117 -9.70 3.44 -28.04
C ALA A 117 -10.75 2.51 -27.41
N ALA A 118 -10.61 2.20 -26.12
CA ALA A 118 -11.58 1.40 -25.37
C ALA A 118 -12.81 2.19 -24.89
N GLY A 119 -12.80 3.52 -25.01
CA GLY A 119 -13.88 4.39 -24.55
C GLY A 119 -14.10 4.38 -23.04
N ILE A 120 -13.05 4.21 -22.26
CA ILE A 120 -13.12 4.12 -20.80
C ILE A 120 -13.38 5.53 -20.24
N ASP A 121 -14.44 5.65 -19.43
CA ASP A 121 -14.73 6.88 -18.68
C ASP A 121 -13.88 6.93 -17.39
N MET A 122 -12.80 7.72 -17.42
CA MET A 122 -11.92 7.89 -16.28
C MET A 122 -12.57 8.61 -15.09
N SER A 123 -13.71 9.31 -15.28
CA SER A 123 -14.44 9.94 -14.18
C SER A 123 -14.99 8.90 -13.17
N ALA A 124 -15.19 7.66 -13.61
CA ALA A 124 -15.61 6.54 -12.78
C ALA A 124 -14.57 6.13 -11.72
N TYR A 125 -13.35 6.63 -11.80
CA TYR A 125 -12.30 6.40 -10.80
C TYR A 125 -12.14 7.57 -9.80
N ASN A 126 -13.11 8.50 -9.76
CA ASN A 126 -13.19 9.60 -8.77
C ASN A 126 -11.92 10.45 -8.66
N GLY A 127 -11.20 10.65 -9.77
CA GLY A 127 -9.97 11.46 -9.80
C GLY A 127 -8.73 10.79 -9.19
N THR A 128 -8.80 9.51 -8.85
CA THR A 128 -7.67 8.76 -8.31
C THR A 128 -6.55 8.54 -9.32
N ASP A 129 -6.84 8.71 -10.62
CA ASP A 129 -5.89 8.70 -11.73
C ASP A 129 -4.93 9.91 -11.75
N ALA A 130 -5.21 10.96 -10.99
CA ALA A 130 -4.38 12.18 -10.96
C ALA A 130 -2.91 11.88 -10.58
N ASN A 131 -2.67 10.91 -9.68
CA ASN A 131 -1.32 10.48 -9.30
C ASN A 131 -0.56 9.70 -10.39
N PHE A 132 -1.22 9.35 -11.49
CA PHE A 132 -0.67 8.56 -12.59
C PHE A 132 -0.77 9.30 -13.93
N THR A 133 -1.16 10.58 -13.88
CA THR A 133 -1.29 11.45 -15.05
C THR A 133 -0.17 12.48 -15.06
N PHE A 134 0.68 12.44 -16.09
CA PHE A 134 1.82 13.34 -16.28
C PHE A 134 1.82 13.87 -17.71
N ASP A 135 2.09 15.15 -17.89
CA ASP A 135 2.17 15.82 -19.21
C ASP A 135 0.96 15.53 -20.12
N GLY A 136 -0.22 15.38 -19.52
CA GLY A 136 -1.48 15.12 -20.24
C GLY A 136 -1.68 13.65 -20.67
N GLY A 137 -0.80 12.74 -20.27
CA GLY A 137 -0.94 11.30 -20.49
C GLY A 137 -1.18 10.51 -19.22
N THR A 138 -1.91 9.41 -19.28
CA THR A 138 -2.17 8.47 -18.19
C THR A 138 -1.21 7.30 -18.30
N TYR A 139 -0.51 6.96 -17.20
CA TYR A 139 0.58 5.97 -17.15
C TYR A 139 0.32 4.80 -16.23
N GLY A 140 -0.87 4.72 -15.64
CA GLY A 140 -1.34 3.59 -14.84
C GLY A 140 -2.85 3.61 -14.76
N MET A 141 -3.48 2.44 -14.72
CA MET A 141 -4.92 2.33 -14.42
C MET A 141 -5.12 2.21 -12.92
N PRO A 142 -6.00 3.01 -12.30
CA PRO A 142 -6.36 2.81 -10.91
C PRO A 142 -6.93 1.40 -10.72
N LEU A 143 -6.36 0.63 -9.78
CA LEU A 143 -6.79 -0.75 -9.55
C LEU A 143 -7.59 -0.85 -8.26
N ARG A 144 -7.02 -0.45 -7.14
CA ARG A 144 -7.66 -0.47 -5.83
C ARG A 144 -7.38 0.82 -5.08
N THR A 145 -8.32 1.20 -4.21
CA THR A 145 -8.15 2.35 -3.31
C THR A 145 -8.13 1.85 -1.88
N ASP A 146 -7.15 2.33 -1.12
CA ASP A 146 -7.03 2.12 0.30
C ASP A 146 -7.10 3.47 1.03
N GLN A 147 -7.74 3.46 2.20
CA GLN A 147 -7.83 4.62 3.08
C GLN A 147 -7.54 4.23 4.52
N TYR A 148 -7.11 5.18 5.34
CA TYR A 148 -6.94 4.92 6.76
C TYR A 148 -8.30 4.90 7.46
N VAL A 149 -8.44 3.91 8.33
CA VAL A 149 -9.62 3.64 9.17
C VAL A 149 -9.17 3.28 10.58
N LEU A 150 -10.09 3.20 11.52
CA LEU A 150 -9.83 2.75 12.88
C LEU A 150 -10.24 1.28 13.03
N PHE A 151 -9.28 0.38 13.18
CA PHE A 151 -9.54 -0.99 13.64
C PHE A 151 -9.69 -1.01 15.16
N TYR A 152 -10.67 -1.77 15.68
CA TYR A 152 -10.84 -1.94 17.10
C TYR A 152 -11.12 -3.39 17.48
N ASN A 153 -10.63 -3.79 18.65
CA ASN A 153 -10.77 -5.14 19.22
C ASN A 153 -11.93 -5.14 20.22
N LYS A 154 -13.06 -5.73 19.81
CA LYS A 154 -14.29 -5.79 20.61
C LYS A 154 -14.07 -6.50 21.95
N ASP A 155 -13.25 -7.54 21.99
CA ASP A 155 -12.99 -8.30 23.24
C ASP A 155 -12.31 -7.44 24.30
N ILE A 156 -11.42 -6.51 23.90
CA ILE A 156 -10.74 -5.58 24.83
C ILE A 156 -11.74 -4.52 25.33
N PHE A 157 -12.58 -3.99 24.46
CA PHE A 157 -13.64 -3.03 24.82
C PHE A 157 -14.66 -3.66 25.77
N ASP A 158 -15.14 -4.86 25.46
CA ASP A 158 -16.09 -5.61 26.30
C ASP A 158 -15.51 -5.90 27.68
N ALA A 159 -14.24 -6.32 27.75
CA ALA A 159 -13.56 -6.59 29.01
C ALA A 159 -13.41 -5.31 29.87
N ALA A 160 -13.26 -4.15 29.26
CA ALA A 160 -13.18 -2.86 29.94
C ALA A 160 -14.56 -2.25 30.26
N GLY A 161 -15.65 -2.74 29.64
CA GLY A 161 -16.98 -2.17 29.76
C GLY A 161 -17.11 -0.78 29.10
N VAL A 162 -16.31 -0.53 28.08
CA VAL A 162 -16.28 0.73 27.31
C VAL A 162 -17.06 0.53 26.01
N ALA A 163 -17.84 1.53 25.58
CA ALA A 163 -18.56 1.50 24.32
C ALA A 163 -17.57 1.43 23.14
N TYR A 164 -17.96 0.74 22.07
CA TYR A 164 -17.16 0.69 20.85
C TYR A 164 -17.01 2.08 20.22
N PRO A 165 -15.94 2.32 19.44
CA PRO A 165 -15.78 3.54 18.67
C PRO A 165 -17.02 3.82 17.81
N ASP A 166 -17.50 5.02 17.85
CA ASP A 166 -18.46 5.49 16.85
C ASP A 166 -17.74 6.05 15.62
N ASN A 167 -18.52 6.43 14.62
CA ASN A 167 -17.96 6.94 13.37
C ASN A 167 -17.76 8.47 13.36
N ASP A 168 -17.71 9.12 14.52
CA ASP A 168 -17.53 10.58 14.69
C ASP A 168 -16.52 10.89 15.81
N MET A 169 -15.61 9.94 16.09
CA MET A 169 -14.62 10.04 17.16
C MET A 169 -13.55 11.07 16.83
N THR A 170 -13.21 11.91 17.82
CA THR A 170 -12.06 12.81 17.74
C THR A 170 -10.76 12.15 18.23
N TRP A 171 -9.60 12.71 17.89
CA TRP A 171 -8.31 12.24 18.41
C TRP A 171 -8.19 12.42 19.93
N THR A 172 -8.89 13.42 20.50
CA THR A 172 -8.99 13.61 21.96
C THR A 172 -9.73 12.45 22.62
N GLU A 173 -10.89 12.06 22.08
CA GLU A 173 -11.64 10.91 22.57
C GLU A 173 -10.90 9.59 22.37
N PHE A 174 -10.17 9.44 21.27
CA PHE A 174 -9.30 8.29 21.02
C PHE A 174 -8.24 8.13 22.13
N GLU A 175 -7.54 9.21 22.52
CA GLU A 175 -6.55 9.22 23.61
C GLU A 175 -7.21 8.81 24.96
N ASP A 176 -8.37 9.36 25.27
CA ASP A 176 -9.12 9.06 26.49
C ASP A 176 -9.63 7.61 26.54
N ILE A 177 -10.15 7.09 25.43
CA ILE A 177 -10.61 5.70 25.32
C ILE A 177 -9.43 4.75 25.44
N ALA A 178 -8.29 5.04 24.80
CA ALA A 178 -7.09 4.22 24.91
C ALA A 178 -6.64 4.07 26.37
N ALA A 179 -6.76 5.13 27.19
CA ALA A 179 -6.45 5.05 28.60
C ALA A 179 -7.43 4.12 29.37
N GLN A 180 -8.72 4.17 29.04
CA GLN A 180 -9.77 3.38 29.70
C GLN A 180 -9.67 1.88 29.41
N ILE A 181 -9.29 1.49 28.17
CA ILE A 181 -9.23 0.09 27.75
C ILE A 181 -7.84 -0.55 27.94
N THR A 182 -6.83 0.24 28.32
CA THR A 182 -5.51 -0.28 28.66
C THR A 182 -5.58 -1.12 29.93
N SER A 183 -5.02 -2.33 29.90
CA SER A 183 -5.07 -3.25 31.04
C SER A 183 -3.88 -4.20 31.11
N GLY A 184 -3.77 -4.90 32.25
CA GLY A 184 -2.72 -5.90 32.47
C GLY A 184 -1.32 -5.30 32.63
N GLU A 185 -0.36 -6.19 32.91
CA GLU A 185 1.07 -5.83 33.11
C GLU A 185 1.97 -6.91 32.51
N GLY A 186 3.19 -6.54 32.15
CA GLY A 186 4.21 -7.47 31.64
C GLY A 186 3.71 -8.20 30.37
N ALA A 187 3.80 -9.53 30.38
CA ALA A 187 3.37 -10.36 29.24
C ALA A 187 1.83 -10.35 28.98
N ASN A 188 1.05 -9.91 29.97
CA ASN A 188 -0.40 -9.83 29.86
C ASN A 188 -0.89 -8.41 29.54
N LYS A 189 0.01 -7.47 29.27
CA LYS A 189 -0.32 -6.09 28.94
C LYS A 189 -1.15 -6.06 27.67
N LYS A 190 -2.29 -5.36 27.74
CA LYS A 190 -3.08 -4.95 26.59
C LYS A 190 -3.00 -3.44 26.48
N TYR A 191 -2.53 -2.95 25.37
CA TYR A 191 -2.44 -1.51 25.13
C TYR A 191 -3.77 -1.00 24.57
N GLY A 192 -4.16 0.20 24.93
CA GLY A 192 -5.35 0.84 24.38
C GLY A 192 -5.19 1.18 22.90
N ALA A 193 -3.99 1.55 22.48
CA ALA A 193 -3.72 1.91 21.09
C ALA A 193 -2.36 1.41 20.60
N TYR A 194 -2.20 1.42 19.27
CA TYR A 194 -0.94 1.13 18.59
C TYR A 194 -0.75 2.05 17.39
N PHE A 195 0.40 2.67 17.31
CA PHE A 195 0.84 3.42 16.12
C PHE A 195 2.04 2.69 15.51
N HIS A 196 1.91 2.24 14.27
CA HIS A 196 3.00 1.52 13.63
C HIS A 196 4.21 2.45 13.38
N SER A 197 5.39 1.85 13.17
CA SER A 197 6.67 2.58 13.04
C SER A 197 6.80 3.48 11.82
N TRP A 198 5.82 3.49 10.92
CA TRP A 198 5.80 4.39 9.77
C TRP A 198 5.45 5.82 10.21
N ASN A 199 6.13 6.80 9.63
CA ASN A 199 5.80 8.21 9.85
C ASN A 199 4.35 8.53 9.46
N ALA A 200 3.81 7.86 8.46
CA ALA A 200 2.40 7.94 8.07
C ALA A 200 1.42 7.69 9.23
N CYS A 201 1.76 6.81 10.18
CA CYS A 201 0.90 6.48 11.32
C CYS A 201 0.83 7.58 12.40
N VAL A 202 1.49 8.73 12.18
CA VAL A 202 1.35 9.95 12.99
C VAL A 202 1.12 11.17 12.09
N GLN A 203 1.90 11.31 11.02
CA GLN A 203 1.88 12.50 10.15
C GLN A 203 0.60 12.59 9.32
N ASN A 204 0.00 11.47 8.94
CA ASN A 204 -1.23 11.47 8.13
C ASN A 204 -2.41 12.15 8.84
N TRP A 205 -2.42 12.18 10.16
CA TRP A 205 -3.48 12.86 10.91
C TRP A 205 -3.42 14.38 10.74
N GLY A 206 -2.24 14.94 10.47
CA GLY A 206 -2.09 16.34 10.09
C GLY A 206 -2.42 16.62 8.60
N VAL A 207 -2.30 15.61 7.72
CA VAL A 207 -2.68 15.72 6.29
C VAL A 207 -4.19 15.51 6.09
N GLN A 208 -4.86 14.92 7.07
CA GLN A 208 -6.27 14.58 7.03
C GLN A 208 -7.19 15.81 6.81
N ASP A 209 -6.76 17.01 7.19
CA ASP A 209 -7.53 18.25 7.01
C ASP A 209 -7.78 18.59 5.53
N GLY A 210 -7.01 17.99 4.63
CA GLY A 210 -7.12 18.19 3.19
C GLY A 210 -6.62 19.54 2.70
N GLU A 211 -5.98 20.33 3.57
CA GLU A 211 -5.31 21.60 3.26
C GLU A 211 -3.80 21.43 3.22
N HIS A 212 -3.26 20.56 4.08
CA HIS A 212 -1.85 20.25 4.18
C HIS A 212 -1.46 18.95 3.48
N SER A 213 -0.18 18.84 3.17
CA SER A 213 0.43 17.60 2.65
C SER A 213 1.88 17.51 3.16
N ILE A 214 2.53 16.36 2.97
CA ILE A 214 3.97 16.23 3.27
C ILE A 214 4.83 17.17 2.40
N MET A 215 4.27 17.78 1.37
CA MET A 215 4.92 18.74 0.48
C MET A 215 4.65 20.21 0.86
N SER A 216 4.02 20.47 2.00
CA SER A 216 3.64 21.85 2.43
C SER A 216 4.84 22.73 2.82
N GLY A 217 5.98 22.14 3.22
CA GLY A 217 7.21 22.88 3.57
C GLY A 217 7.19 23.58 4.93
N SER A 218 6.08 23.48 5.67
CA SER A 218 5.94 23.86 7.07
C SER A 218 5.13 22.73 7.73
N TYR A 219 5.62 22.22 8.86
CA TYR A 219 5.11 20.97 9.46
C TYR A 219 4.54 21.17 10.88
N GLU A 220 4.19 22.40 11.25
CA GLU A 220 3.56 22.71 12.55
C GLU A 220 2.26 21.93 12.76
N PHE A 221 1.55 21.58 11.69
CA PHE A 221 0.34 20.78 11.72
C PHE A 221 0.54 19.32 12.15
N PHE A 222 1.79 18.83 12.22
CA PHE A 222 2.10 17.51 12.81
C PHE A 222 2.22 17.55 14.33
N LYS A 223 2.50 18.73 14.91
CA LYS A 223 2.83 18.88 16.33
C LYS A 223 1.81 18.27 17.28
N PRO A 224 0.48 18.55 17.15
CA PRO A 224 -0.52 18.00 18.09
C PRO A 224 -0.49 16.46 18.14
N TYR A 225 -0.25 15.82 17.01
CA TYR A 225 -0.28 14.36 16.88
C TYR A 225 0.99 13.71 17.45
N TYR A 226 2.17 14.32 17.27
CA TYR A 226 3.38 13.87 17.97
C TYR A 226 3.25 14.03 19.48
N GLU A 227 2.76 15.15 19.96
CA GLU A 227 2.52 15.38 21.37
C GLU A 227 1.54 14.38 21.98
N MET A 228 0.44 14.06 21.27
CA MET A 228 -0.53 13.02 21.66
C MET A 228 0.16 11.65 21.79
N VAL A 229 0.88 11.21 20.76
CA VAL A 229 1.52 9.90 20.77
C VAL A 229 2.57 9.81 21.88
N LEU A 230 3.36 10.86 22.12
CA LEU A 230 4.33 10.90 23.21
C LEU A 230 3.68 10.84 24.60
N ARG A 231 2.57 11.57 24.82
CA ARG A 231 1.80 11.45 26.08
C ARG A 231 1.28 10.02 26.26
N MET A 232 0.77 9.39 25.20
CA MET A 232 0.28 8.01 25.27
C MET A 232 1.41 7.00 25.53
N GLN A 233 2.61 7.20 24.99
CA GLN A 233 3.79 6.40 25.27
C GLN A 233 4.21 6.54 26.75
N GLU A 234 4.28 7.75 27.27
CA GLU A 234 4.64 8.04 28.67
C GLU A 234 3.62 7.44 29.64
N ALA A 235 2.33 7.55 29.33
CA ALA A 235 1.25 6.93 30.11
C ALA A 235 1.19 5.40 29.96
N GLY A 236 1.89 4.81 28.99
CA GLY A 236 1.85 3.38 28.70
C GLY A 236 0.50 2.91 28.17
N THR A 237 -0.27 3.79 27.56
CA THR A 237 -1.58 3.49 26.92
C THR A 237 -1.42 3.04 25.47
N CYS A 238 -0.30 3.37 24.82
CA CYS A 238 0.14 2.75 23.57
C CYS A 238 1.50 2.08 23.75
N MET A 239 1.84 1.16 22.83
CA MET A 239 3.18 0.56 22.76
C MET A 239 4.17 1.63 22.33
N SER A 240 5.30 1.79 23.06
CA SER A 240 6.29 2.79 22.70
C SER A 240 7.01 2.44 21.40
N PHE A 241 7.49 3.45 20.68
CA PHE A 241 8.23 3.26 19.44
C PHE A 241 9.45 2.33 19.60
N ALA A 242 10.19 2.48 20.71
CA ALA A 242 11.31 1.59 21.03
C ALA A 242 10.86 0.13 21.24
N GLN A 243 9.71 -0.10 21.87
CA GLN A 243 9.15 -1.45 22.02
C GLN A 243 8.72 -2.04 20.68
N ILE A 244 8.12 -1.23 19.81
CA ILE A 244 7.70 -1.64 18.45
C ILE A 244 8.93 -2.13 17.67
N GLN A 245 9.98 -1.33 17.63
CA GLN A 245 11.22 -1.71 16.94
C GLN A 245 11.87 -2.95 17.54
N ALA A 246 11.92 -3.04 18.87
CA ALA A 246 12.55 -4.18 19.57
C ALA A 246 11.75 -5.49 19.42
N SER A 247 10.43 -5.41 19.28
CA SER A 247 9.56 -6.60 19.15
C SER A 247 9.70 -7.29 17.80
N GLY A 248 9.97 -6.54 16.74
CA GLY A 248 9.95 -7.01 15.36
C GLY A 248 8.55 -7.48 14.88
N LEU A 249 7.49 -7.23 15.67
CA LEU A 249 6.13 -7.60 15.29
C LEU A 249 5.58 -6.62 14.25
N SER A 250 4.91 -7.17 13.24
CA SER A 250 4.14 -6.36 12.30
C SER A 250 2.85 -5.83 12.96
N TYR A 251 2.28 -4.76 12.42
CA TYR A 251 0.96 -4.27 12.87
C TYR A 251 -0.12 -5.35 12.78
N THR A 252 -0.04 -6.20 11.75
CA THR A 252 -0.94 -7.34 11.58
C THR A 252 -0.81 -8.33 12.74
N ASP A 253 0.42 -8.67 13.15
CA ASP A 253 0.66 -9.60 14.25
C ASP A 253 0.21 -9.02 15.58
N VAL A 254 0.50 -7.73 15.82
CA VAL A 254 0.08 -7.04 17.04
C VAL A 254 -1.44 -7.07 17.19
N PHE A 255 -2.18 -6.79 16.12
CA PHE A 255 -3.64 -6.74 16.14
C PHE A 255 -4.25 -8.15 16.18
N SER A 256 -3.80 -9.07 15.32
CA SER A 256 -4.35 -10.44 15.24
C SER A 256 -4.09 -11.28 16.49
N GLN A 257 -3.06 -10.95 17.28
CA GLN A 257 -2.80 -11.56 18.60
C GLN A 257 -3.60 -10.89 19.73
N GLY A 258 -4.41 -9.87 19.44
CA GLY A 258 -5.22 -9.16 20.41
C GLY A 258 -4.39 -8.44 21.48
N LEU A 259 -3.24 -7.86 21.10
CA LEU A 259 -2.37 -7.13 22.01
C LEU A 259 -2.82 -5.67 22.21
N VAL A 260 -3.64 -5.14 21.31
CA VAL A 260 -4.06 -3.73 21.28
C VAL A 260 -5.56 -3.60 21.08
N GLY A 261 -6.16 -2.55 21.67
CA GLY A 261 -7.57 -2.24 21.59
C GLY A 261 -7.94 -1.47 20.34
N MET A 262 -7.13 -0.52 19.94
CA MET A 262 -7.34 0.35 18.77
C MET A 262 -6.07 0.42 17.90
N LEU A 263 -6.28 0.42 16.58
CA LEU A 263 -5.21 0.49 15.58
C LEU A 263 -5.67 1.37 14.41
N PRO A 264 -5.24 2.65 14.34
CA PRO A 264 -5.33 3.43 13.12
C PRO A 264 -4.45 2.82 12.03
N MET A 265 -5.06 2.31 10.94
CA MET A 265 -4.35 1.61 9.87
C MET A 265 -5.15 1.67 8.57
N GLY A 266 -4.46 1.40 7.46
CA GLY A 266 -5.12 1.37 6.16
C GLY A 266 -6.05 0.17 5.97
N SER A 267 -7.07 0.37 5.15
CA SER A 267 -8.12 -0.61 4.85
C SER A 267 -7.60 -1.93 4.27
N TRP A 268 -6.38 -1.96 3.73
CA TRP A 268 -5.71 -3.22 3.30
C TRP A 268 -5.61 -4.27 4.40
N LEU A 269 -5.63 -3.87 5.68
CA LEU A 269 -5.61 -4.80 6.80
C LEU A 269 -6.93 -5.59 6.93
N ILE A 270 -8.04 -5.08 6.40
CA ILE A 270 -9.36 -5.76 6.48
C ILE A 270 -9.26 -7.17 5.91
N ASN A 271 -8.81 -7.29 4.66
CA ASN A 271 -8.70 -8.61 4.02
C ASN A 271 -7.74 -9.53 4.79
N THR A 272 -6.60 -9.02 5.26
CA THR A 272 -5.65 -9.82 6.04
C THR A 272 -6.28 -10.35 7.33
N MET A 273 -7.05 -9.55 8.05
CA MET A 273 -7.75 -9.97 9.26
C MET A 273 -8.85 -10.99 8.97
N VAL A 274 -9.61 -10.80 7.88
CA VAL A 274 -10.61 -11.77 7.41
C VAL A 274 -9.93 -13.12 7.15
N GLN A 275 -8.85 -13.16 6.37
CA GLN A 275 -8.16 -14.39 6.04
C GLN A 275 -7.56 -15.08 7.28
N ARG A 276 -6.96 -14.32 8.20
CA ARG A 276 -6.42 -14.89 9.46
C ARG A 276 -7.52 -15.46 10.35
N ASN A 277 -8.69 -14.83 10.42
CA ASN A 277 -9.81 -15.38 11.18
C ASN A 277 -10.40 -16.62 10.52
N LEU A 278 -10.56 -16.64 9.19
CA LEU A 278 -11.07 -17.80 8.44
C LEU A 278 -10.11 -18.99 8.52
N SER A 279 -8.79 -18.77 8.49
CA SER A 279 -7.78 -19.83 8.64
C SER A 279 -7.60 -20.31 10.08
N GLY A 280 -8.11 -19.58 11.07
CA GLY A 280 -7.92 -19.87 12.49
C GLY A 280 -6.57 -19.40 13.05
N GLU A 281 -5.80 -18.60 12.31
CA GLU A 281 -4.57 -17.95 12.79
C GLU A 281 -4.88 -16.83 13.80
N SER A 282 -6.06 -16.24 13.71
CA SER A 282 -6.58 -15.27 14.66
C SER A 282 -7.99 -15.65 15.11
N SER A 283 -8.34 -15.24 16.32
CA SER A 283 -9.69 -15.36 16.88
C SER A 283 -10.20 -14.02 17.42
N VAL A 284 -9.53 -12.93 17.09
CA VAL A 284 -9.90 -11.59 17.53
C VAL A 284 -11.27 -11.22 16.97
N ASN A 285 -12.19 -10.86 17.84
CA ASN A 285 -13.44 -10.24 17.47
C ASN A 285 -13.21 -8.73 17.24
N TRP A 286 -13.29 -8.28 16.01
CA TRP A 286 -12.88 -6.94 15.62
C TRP A 286 -13.96 -6.20 14.85
N GLY A 287 -13.78 -4.90 14.72
CA GLY A 287 -14.60 -4.02 13.91
C GLY A 287 -13.75 -2.93 13.27
N VAL A 288 -14.40 -2.16 12.41
CA VAL A 288 -13.82 -0.98 11.74
C VAL A 288 -14.73 0.21 12.01
N ALA A 289 -14.15 1.36 12.33
CA ALA A 289 -14.82 2.64 12.42
C ALA A 289 -14.11 3.67 11.52
N VAL A 290 -14.76 4.79 11.25
CA VAL A 290 -14.13 5.93 10.58
C VAL A 290 -12.90 6.35 11.38
N ILE A 291 -11.84 6.76 10.68
CA ILE A 291 -10.61 7.23 11.32
C ILE A 291 -10.93 8.45 12.22
N PRO A 292 -10.38 8.55 13.43
CA PRO A 292 -10.57 9.73 14.27
C PRO A 292 -10.12 11.01 13.55
N HIS A 293 -10.76 12.13 13.87
CA HIS A 293 -10.45 13.43 13.27
C HIS A 293 -10.15 14.49 14.32
N ALA A 294 -9.49 15.59 13.91
CA ALA A 294 -9.37 16.75 14.77
C ALA A 294 -10.71 17.48 14.90
N GLU A 295 -10.91 18.24 15.97
CA GLU A 295 -12.16 18.96 16.29
C GLU A 295 -12.60 19.94 15.18
N ASP A 296 -11.64 20.49 14.42
CA ASP A 296 -11.84 21.43 13.33
C ASP A 296 -11.84 20.78 11.94
N VAL A 297 -11.63 19.46 11.86
CA VAL A 297 -11.66 18.68 10.62
C VAL A 297 -13.02 17.97 10.50
N PRO A 298 -13.72 18.10 9.37
CA PRO A 298 -14.99 17.42 9.19
C PRO A 298 -14.88 15.89 9.29
N ASN A 299 -15.87 15.26 9.92
CA ASN A 299 -15.98 13.81 9.94
C ASN A 299 -15.98 13.21 8.51
N GLY A 300 -15.34 12.06 8.35
CA GLY A 300 -15.18 11.38 7.07
C GLY A 300 -14.04 11.92 6.21
N TYR A 301 -13.25 12.88 6.70
CA TYR A 301 -11.97 13.20 6.09
C TYR A 301 -10.95 12.14 6.49
N THR A 302 -10.24 11.60 5.52
CA THR A 302 -9.20 10.58 5.74
C THR A 302 -8.05 10.76 4.77
N VAL A 303 -7.04 9.93 4.93
CA VAL A 303 -5.86 9.88 4.06
C VAL A 303 -5.84 8.52 3.39
N GLY A 304 -5.40 8.46 2.14
CA GLY A 304 -5.37 7.20 1.41
C GLY A 304 -4.47 7.24 0.19
N ALA A 305 -4.41 6.10 -0.48
CA ALA A 305 -3.64 5.92 -1.70
C ALA A 305 -4.38 5.00 -2.67
N THR A 306 -4.16 5.22 -3.95
CA THR A 306 -4.61 4.30 -5.01
C THR A 306 -3.42 3.55 -5.56
N THR A 307 -3.53 2.23 -5.60
CA THR A 307 -2.54 1.37 -6.25
C THR A 307 -2.86 1.27 -7.73
N PRO A 308 -1.97 1.72 -8.64
CA PRO A 308 -2.15 1.52 -10.06
C PRO A 308 -1.59 0.18 -10.51
N ILE A 309 -2.16 -0.33 -11.61
CA ILE A 309 -1.51 -1.33 -12.46
C ILE A 309 -0.91 -0.61 -13.67
N CYS A 310 0.38 -0.87 -13.93
CA CYS A 310 1.15 -0.22 -14.97
C CYS A 310 1.70 -1.23 -15.97
N ILE A 311 1.88 -0.78 -17.22
CA ILE A 311 2.58 -1.54 -18.26
C ILE A 311 4.00 -1.01 -18.39
N ASN A 312 4.99 -1.91 -18.42
CA ASN A 312 6.38 -1.55 -18.68
C ASN A 312 6.54 -1.00 -20.10
N ASN A 313 7.08 0.21 -20.21
CA ASN A 313 7.32 0.81 -21.52
C ASN A 313 8.27 -0.01 -22.40
N ALA A 314 9.16 -0.82 -21.83
CA ALA A 314 10.05 -1.72 -22.55
C ALA A 314 9.38 -3.06 -22.96
N SER A 315 8.17 -3.37 -22.47
CA SER A 315 7.45 -4.58 -22.86
C SER A 315 7.21 -4.62 -24.37
N LYS A 316 7.33 -5.80 -24.94
CA LYS A 316 7.00 -6.06 -26.35
C LYS A 316 5.55 -6.54 -26.52
N ASN A 317 4.91 -6.89 -25.41
CA ASN A 317 3.56 -7.47 -25.35
C ASN A 317 2.52 -6.46 -24.83
N LYS A 318 2.70 -5.14 -25.15
CA LYS A 318 1.85 -4.08 -24.56
C LYS A 318 0.37 -4.25 -24.86
N ASP A 319 0.01 -4.72 -26.07
CA ASP A 319 -1.38 -4.92 -26.46
C ASP A 319 -2.03 -6.05 -25.64
N ALA A 320 -1.36 -7.19 -25.51
CA ALA A 320 -1.84 -8.29 -24.65
C ALA A 320 -1.85 -7.89 -23.15
N ALA A 321 -0.84 -7.13 -22.70
CA ALA A 321 -0.81 -6.59 -21.35
C ALA A 321 -1.99 -5.64 -21.08
N TRP A 322 -2.38 -4.84 -22.08
CA TRP A 322 -3.53 -3.96 -21.95
C TRP A 322 -4.85 -4.74 -21.80
N GLU A 323 -5.02 -5.87 -22.47
CA GLU A 323 -6.21 -6.71 -22.30
C GLU A 323 -6.39 -7.11 -20.83
N PHE A 324 -5.32 -7.53 -20.16
CA PHE A 324 -5.37 -7.84 -18.73
C PHE A 324 -5.57 -6.59 -17.86
N VAL A 325 -4.86 -5.49 -18.13
CA VAL A 325 -5.00 -4.24 -17.38
C VAL A 325 -6.44 -3.72 -17.47
N GLN A 326 -7.03 -3.72 -18.66
CA GLN A 326 -8.43 -3.30 -18.87
C GLN A 326 -9.41 -4.22 -18.13
N PHE A 327 -9.18 -5.54 -18.15
CA PHE A 327 -10.02 -6.51 -17.46
C PHE A 327 -9.98 -6.30 -15.94
N ILE A 328 -8.78 -6.28 -15.35
CA ILE A 328 -8.64 -6.26 -13.88
C ILE A 328 -9.03 -4.91 -13.27
N SER A 329 -8.84 -3.79 -13.97
CA SER A 329 -9.26 -2.46 -13.52
C SER A 329 -10.70 -2.08 -13.93
N GLY A 330 -11.33 -2.88 -14.79
CA GLY A 330 -12.70 -2.71 -15.26
C GLY A 330 -13.76 -3.36 -14.35
N PRO A 331 -15.03 -3.41 -14.83
CA PRO A 331 -16.15 -3.91 -14.02
C PRO A 331 -16.00 -5.35 -13.53
N GLU A 332 -15.48 -6.27 -14.36
CA GLU A 332 -15.29 -7.66 -13.99
C GLU A 332 -14.23 -7.81 -12.88
N GLY A 333 -13.09 -7.13 -13.03
CA GLY A 333 -12.05 -7.12 -12.01
C GLY A 333 -12.51 -6.44 -10.71
N ALA A 334 -13.27 -5.35 -10.80
CA ALA A 334 -13.84 -4.66 -9.64
C ALA A 334 -14.81 -5.56 -8.87
N GLN A 335 -15.65 -6.33 -9.56
CA GLN A 335 -16.55 -7.30 -8.94
C GLN A 335 -15.77 -8.40 -8.22
N ILE A 336 -14.75 -8.99 -8.90
CA ILE A 336 -13.88 -10.01 -8.30
C ILE A 336 -13.15 -9.46 -7.07
N MET A 337 -12.64 -8.23 -7.12
CA MET A 337 -12.00 -7.59 -5.96
C MET A 337 -12.97 -7.47 -4.79
N ALA A 338 -14.16 -6.94 -5.02
CA ALA A 338 -15.17 -6.76 -3.98
C ALA A 338 -15.56 -8.10 -3.33
N GLU A 339 -15.82 -9.14 -4.12
CA GLU A 339 -16.15 -10.50 -3.65
C GLU A 339 -15.03 -11.12 -2.79
N ASN A 340 -13.79 -10.69 -2.99
CA ASN A 340 -12.62 -11.20 -2.28
C ASN A 340 -12.04 -10.19 -1.26
N GLY A 341 -12.86 -9.28 -0.77
CA GLY A 341 -12.52 -8.41 0.36
C GLY A 341 -11.53 -7.28 0.04
N GLN A 342 -11.52 -6.81 -1.21
CA GLN A 342 -10.72 -5.67 -1.63
C GLN A 342 -11.60 -4.58 -2.24
N VAL A 343 -11.42 -3.33 -1.81
CA VAL A 343 -12.14 -2.18 -2.37
C VAL A 343 -11.53 -1.82 -3.73
N PRO A 344 -12.30 -1.90 -4.84
CA PRO A 344 -11.81 -1.50 -6.16
C PRO A 344 -11.70 0.04 -6.26
N ALA A 345 -10.80 0.52 -7.12
CA ALA A 345 -10.73 1.95 -7.44
C ALA A 345 -11.87 2.40 -8.37
N LEU A 346 -12.41 1.48 -9.17
CA LEU A 346 -13.59 1.75 -10.00
C LEU A 346 -14.80 1.95 -9.09
N SER A 347 -15.43 3.12 -9.14
CA SER A 347 -16.68 3.39 -8.45
C SER A 347 -17.88 2.81 -9.21
N GLY A 348 -18.86 2.30 -8.46
CA GLY A 348 -20.07 1.75 -9.03
C GLY A 348 -21.04 1.27 -7.97
N GLU A 349 -22.33 1.23 -8.30
CA GLU A 349 -23.34 0.70 -7.40
C GLU A 349 -23.08 -0.79 -7.16
N GLY A 350 -23.07 -1.19 -5.89
CA GLY A 350 -22.99 -2.59 -5.47
C GLY A 350 -21.60 -3.11 -5.12
N TYR A 351 -20.49 -2.44 -5.48
CA TYR A 351 -19.15 -2.95 -5.12
C TYR A 351 -18.89 -2.92 -3.62
N LEU A 352 -19.24 -1.84 -2.93
CA LEU A 352 -19.08 -1.75 -1.48
C LEU A 352 -20.01 -2.69 -0.74
N GLU A 353 -21.25 -2.85 -1.22
CA GLU A 353 -22.20 -3.83 -0.67
C GLU A 353 -21.70 -5.26 -0.88
N THR A 354 -21.14 -5.58 -2.05
CA THR A 354 -20.51 -6.87 -2.32
C THR A 354 -19.33 -7.11 -1.38
N PHE A 355 -18.44 -6.12 -1.25
CA PHE A 355 -17.29 -6.17 -0.33
C PHE A 355 -17.74 -6.42 1.11
N ALA A 356 -18.72 -5.67 1.60
CA ALA A 356 -19.22 -5.82 2.97
C ALA A 356 -19.95 -7.14 3.23
N SER A 357 -20.45 -7.79 2.18
CA SER A 357 -21.13 -9.09 2.23
C SER A 357 -20.16 -10.27 2.08
N ALA A 358 -18.87 -10.04 1.84
CA ALA A 358 -17.90 -11.11 1.70
C ALA A 358 -17.74 -11.90 3.00
N GLU A 359 -17.41 -13.19 2.89
CA GLU A 359 -17.27 -14.08 4.05
C GLU A 359 -16.22 -13.57 5.04
N GLY A 360 -16.58 -13.50 6.33
CA GLY A 360 -15.69 -13.08 7.40
C GLY A 360 -15.59 -11.58 7.62
N MET A 361 -16.32 -10.76 6.85
CA MET A 361 -16.36 -9.31 7.08
C MET A 361 -17.04 -8.97 8.41
N PRO A 362 -16.50 -7.98 9.16
CA PRO A 362 -17.14 -7.53 10.38
C PRO A 362 -18.40 -6.73 10.08
N GLU A 363 -19.39 -6.83 10.96
CA GLU A 363 -20.58 -5.98 10.92
C GLU A 363 -20.18 -4.50 11.02
N GLY A 364 -20.79 -3.63 10.22
CA GLY A 364 -20.54 -2.19 10.20
C GLY A 364 -19.31 -1.77 9.39
N VAL A 365 -18.69 -2.68 8.60
CA VAL A 365 -17.48 -2.35 7.82
C VAL A 365 -17.73 -1.24 6.79
N MET A 366 -18.92 -1.17 6.21
CA MET A 366 -19.28 -0.09 5.26
C MET A 366 -19.31 1.27 5.93
N GLU A 367 -19.93 1.34 7.10
CA GLU A 367 -20.01 2.56 7.88
C GLU A 367 -18.62 3.02 8.33
N GLY A 368 -17.74 2.08 8.69
CA GLY A 368 -16.34 2.36 9.03
C GLY A 368 -15.47 2.80 7.84
N LEU A 369 -15.88 2.48 6.62
CA LEU A 369 -15.26 2.95 5.38
C LEU A 369 -15.86 4.27 4.86
N TYR A 370 -16.77 4.88 5.59
CA TYR A 370 -17.35 6.16 5.18
C TYR A 370 -16.27 7.24 5.07
N ALA A 371 -16.17 7.84 3.89
CA ALA A 371 -15.26 8.94 3.64
C ALA A 371 -15.93 9.97 2.74
N THR A 372 -15.84 11.24 3.12
CA THR A 372 -16.28 12.37 2.31
C THR A 372 -15.13 13.02 1.57
N ARG A 373 -13.90 12.77 2.03
CA ARG A 373 -12.66 13.20 1.39
C ARG A 373 -11.52 12.23 1.71
N ILE A 374 -10.76 11.86 0.69
CA ILE A 374 -9.53 11.09 0.82
C ILE A 374 -8.37 11.96 0.33
N SER A 375 -7.54 12.45 1.26
CA SER A 375 -6.33 13.18 0.94
C SER A 375 -5.21 12.22 0.51
N PRO A 376 -4.37 12.57 -0.47
CA PRO A 376 -3.25 11.71 -0.86
C PRO A 376 -2.26 11.53 0.31
N ASP A 377 -1.95 10.30 0.65
CA ASP A 377 -0.93 9.95 1.65
C ASP A 377 0.44 10.51 1.23
N ARG A 378 0.85 10.18 0.01
CA ARG A 378 2.09 10.64 -0.62
C ARG A 378 1.78 11.09 -2.04
N PRO A 379 1.71 12.41 -2.33
CA PRO A 379 1.41 12.88 -3.68
C PRO A 379 2.55 12.55 -4.64
N ALA A 380 2.22 12.25 -5.90
CA ALA A 380 3.22 11.99 -6.94
C ALA A 380 3.84 13.30 -7.46
N MET A 381 4.76 13.86 -6.70
CA MET A 381 5.43 15.13 -6.96
C MET A 381 6.95 14.98 -6.98
N ASP A 382 7.62 15.95 -7.60
CA ASP A 382 9.09 16.01 -7.56
C ASP A 382 9.58 16.09 -6.11
N LYS A 383 10.70 15.43 -5.80
CA LYS A 383 11.32 15.41 -4.47
C LYS A 383 10.49 14.74 -3.33
N VAL A 384 9.30 14.24 -3.61
CA VAL A 384 8.44 13.63 -2.57
C VAL A 384 9.15 12.48 -1.85
N THR A 385 9.93 11.67 -2.57
CA THR A 385 10.66 10.54 -1.95
C THR A 385 11.74 11.03 -0.98
N GLU A 386 12.49 12.06 -1.35
CA GLU A 386 13.51 12.68 -0.49
C GLU A 386 12.89 13.34 0.74
N ILE A 387 11.77 14.03 0.55
CA ILE A 387 11.01 14.65 1.63
C ILE A 387 10.48 13.57 2.59
N ASP A 388 9.86 12.51 2.08
CA ASP A 388 9.32 11.45 2.93
C ASP A 388 10.42 10.72 3.73
N GLN A 389 11.59 10.48 3.14
CA GLN A 389 12.74 9.92 3.85
C GLN A 389 13.26 10.84 4.96
N MET A 390 13.32 12.13 4.70
CA MET A 390 13.67 13.15 5.70
C MET A 390 12.65 13.16 6.84
N LEU A 391 11.34 13.18 6.52
CA LEU A 391 10.27 13.16 7.51
C LEU A 391 10.28 11.87 8.35
N LEU A 392 10.63 10.72 7.75
CA LEU A 392 10.78 9.46 8.47
C LEU A 392 11.96 9.50 9.46
N ALA A 393 13.08 10.11 9.08
CA ALA A 393 14.23 10.23 9.98
C ALA A 393 13.89 11.08 11.21
N GLU A 394 13.30 12.25 11.03
CA GLU A 394 12.88 13.13 12.13
C GLU A 394 11.78 12.49 12.99
N HIS A 395 10.82 11.77 12.37
CA HIS A 395 9.81 10.99 13.09
C HIS A 395 10.44 10.01 14.10
N GLN A 396 11.50 9.31 13.70
CA GLN A 396 12.17 8.36 14.56
C GLN A 396 12.85 9.06 15.74
N LEU A 397 13.52 10.18 15.51
CA LEU A 397 14.20 10.96 16.57
C LEU A 397 13.21 11.48 17.61
N ILE A 398 12.07 12.04 17.14
CA ILE A 398 11.00 12.52 18.02
C ILE A 398 10.43 11.38 18.87
N LEU A 399 10.03 10.26 18.24
CA LEU A 399 9.35 9.18 18.98
C LEU A 399 10.28 8.37 19.89
N LEU A 400 11.60 8.40 19.65
CA LEU A 400 12.61 7.86 20.57
C LEU A 400 12.95 8.83 21.72
N GLY A 401 12.50 10.09 21.63
CA GLY A 401 12.81 11.14 22.61
C GLY A 401 14.25 11.66 22.50
N GLU A 402 14.89 11.45 21.34
CA GLU A 402 16.22 12.00 21.04
C GLU A 402 16.14 13.49 20.67
N GLU A 403 14.96 13.95 20.19
CA GLU A 403 14.61 15.33 19.95
C GLU A 403 13.25 15.67 20.55
N THR A 404 13.07 16.92 20.92
CA THR A 404 11.75 17.45 21.26
C THR A 404 10.91 17.62 20.00
N VAL A 405 9.58 17.66 20.13
CA VAL A 405 8.68 17.89 18.98
C VAL A 405 9.03 19.20 18.27
N ASP A 406 9.31 20.28 19.04
CA ASP A 406 9.65 21.59 18.46
C ASP A 406 10.98 21.57 17.68
N GLU A 407 11.99 20.86 18.19
CA GLU A 407 13.27 20.68 17.48
C GLU A 407 13.07 19.89 16.19
N GLY A 408 12.42 18.74 16.25
CA GLY A 408 12.17 17.91 15.07
C GLY A 408 11.34 18.64 14.00
N ILE A 409 10.29 19.39 14.38
CA ILE A 409 9.51 20.20 13.43
C ILE A 409 10.38 21.29 12.79
N ALA A 410 11.24 21.96 13.59
CA ALA A 410 12.17 22.98 13.05
C ALA A 410 13.17 22.35 12.06
N ASP A 411 13.62 21.14 12.35
CA ASP A 411 14.55 20.39 11.48
C ASP A 411 13.85 19.92 10.20
N MET A 412 12.62 19.41 10.28
CA MET A 412 11.78 19.13 9.11
C MET A 412 11.64 20.35 8.20
N ASN A 413 11.30 21.53 8.75
CA ASN A 413 11.12 22.76 7.98
C ASN A 413 12.43 23.19 7.30
N ARG A 414 13.55 23.13 8.01
CA ARG A 414 14.88 23.48 7.48
C ARG A 414 15.28 22.51 6.36
N ASN A 415 15.21 21.22 6.63
CA ASN A 415 15.64 20.17 5.70
C ASN A 415 14.79 20.14 4.43
N TYR A 416 13.48 20.42 4.54
CA TYR A 416 12.62 20.63 3.37
C TYR A 416 13.14 21.75 2.47
N ALA A 417 13.45 22.90 3.05
CA ALA A 417 13.95 24.05 2.28
C ALA A 417 15.28 23.72 1.57
N GLU A 418 16.17 22.96 2.22
CA GLU A 418 17.44 22.50 1.63
C GLU A 418 17.22 21.52 0.47
N ILE A 419 16.30 20.55 0.63
CA ILE A 419 15.97 19.58 -0.43
C ILE A 419 15.38 20.29 -1.65
N MET A 420 14.48 21.26 -1.43
CA MET A 420 13.80 21.97 -2.52
C MET A 420 14.71 23.00 -3.23
N ALA A 421 15.81 23.42 -2.60
CA ALA A 421 16.79 24.34 -3.21
C ALA A 421 17.80 23.63 -4.14
N ASN A 422 17.95 22.31 -4.03
CA ASN A 422 18.88 21.48 -4.82
C ASN A 422 18.17 20.80 -5.99
#